data_556bda7ef7af12cd3f550229243ede65
#
_entry.id   556bda7ef7af12cd3f550229243ede65
#
_cell.length_a   1.000
_cell.length_b   1.000
_cell.length_c   1.000
_cell.angle_alpha   90.00
_cell.angle_beta   90.00
_cell.angle_gamma   90.00
#
_symmetry.space_group_name_H-M   'P 1'
#
loop_
_entity.id
_entity.type
_entity.pdbx_description
1 polymer ?
#
loop_
_entity_poly.entity_id
_entity_poly.type
_entity_poly.pdbx_seq_one_letter_code
_entity_poly.pdbx_strand_id
1 'polypeptide(L)'
;EIMEEVNLCDHMNKKIKELSGGMRQRLGIAQAILNDPKILILDEPTAGLDPGERIRFRNIISNIAKNRMVLISTHIVSDIEYIANQVVILQEGKLNRMGTVEGLCNDIQGRVWKVNVDEMTAEELMKNYLTSNIKRVDENVLMRIISKNKPIKNARMSEPQLEDVFLTVFCEQAGI
;
A
#
# COMPACT_ATOMS: atom_id res chain seq x y z
N GLU A 1 -23.72 -18.15 3.38
CA GLU A 1 -23.57 -17.03 2.43
C GLU A 1 -22.52 -16.02 2.95
N ILE A 2 -22.77 -15.22 4.05
CA ILE A 2 -21.79 -14.24 4.57
C ILE A 2 -20.48 -14.92 5.03
N MET A 3 -20.56 -16.07 5.71
CA MET A 3 -19.37 -16.80 6.15
C MET A 3 -18.54 -17.35 4.98
N GLU A 4 -19.17 -17.60 3.84
CA GLU A 4 -18.48 -17.94 2.59
C GLU A 4 -17.74 -16.72 2.01
N GLU A 5 -18.39 -15.54 1.98
CA GLU A 5 -17.79 -14.29 1.52
C GLU A 5 -16.47 -13.98 2.26
N VAL A 6 -16.41 -14.29 3.55
CA VAL A 6 -15.24 -14.03 4.38
C VAL A 6 -14.33 -15.26 4.60
N ASN A 7 -14.59 -16.37 3.92
CA ASN A 7 -13.81 -17.61 4.02
C ASN A 7 -13.67 -18.14 5.46
N LEU A 8 -14.82 -18.25 6.19
CA LEU A 8 -14.87 -18.74 7.57
C LEU A 8 -15.84 -19.92 7.78
N CYS A 9 -16.38 -20.54 6.73
CA CYS A 9 -17.33 -21.65 6.84
C CYS A 9 -16.81 -22.80 7.71
N ASP A 10 -15.57 -23.23 7.51
CA ASP A 10 -14.95 -24.34 8.26
C ASP A 10 -14.69 -24.03 9.73
N HIS A 11 -14.93 -22.76 10.13
CA HIS A 11 -14.64 -22.25 11.46
C HIS A 11 -15.86 -21.76 12.23
N MET A 12 -17.07 -21.96 11.69
CA MET A 12 -18.32 -21.47 12.29
C MET A 12 -18.58 -21.99 13.73
N ASN A 13 -18.07 -23.19 14.04
CA ASN A 13 -18.24 -23.79 15.36
C ASN A 13 -17.13 -23.46 16.36
N LYS A 14 -16.10 -22.69 15.94
CA LYS A 14 -15.02 -22.25 16.83
C LYS A 14 -15.45 -21.08 17.69
N LYS A 15 -14.95 -21.04 18.92
CA LYS A 15 -15.10 -19.87 19.80
C LYS A 15 -14.19 -18.75 19.28
N ILE A 16 -14.59 -17.49 19.45
CA ILE A 16 -13.82 -16.31 18.98
C ILE A 16 -12.37 -16.33 19.48
N LYS A 17 -12.13 -16.80 20.70
CA LYS A 17 -10.79 -16.92 21.28
C LYS A 17 -9.87 -17.93 20.58
N GLU A 18 -10.45 -18.86 19.81
CA GLU A 18 -9.71 -19.90 19.06
C GLU A 18 -9.38 -19.46 17.64
N LEU A 19 -9.88 -18.28 17.22
CA LEU A 19 -9.60 -17.71 15.91
C LEU A 19 -8.24 -16.99 15.89
N SER A 20 -7.51 -17.13 14.78
CA SER A 20 -6.31 -16.33 14.51
C SER A 20 -6.64 -14.84 14.40
N GLY A 21 -5.63 -13.97 14.38
CA GLY A 21 -5.80 -12.53 14.14
C GLY A 21 -6.55 -12.24 12.84
N GLY A 22 -6.10 -12.83 11.74
CA GLY A 22 -6.74 -12.67 10.42
C GLY A 22 -8.16 -13.24 10.37
N MET A 23 -8.42 -14.36 11.06
CA MET A 23 -9.78 -14.91 11.17
C MET A 23 -10.70 -13.98 11.95
N ARG A 24 -10.24 -13.37 13.05
CA ARG A 24 -11.03 -12.37 13.80
C ARG A 24 -11.32 -11.13 12.96
N GLN A 25 -10.34 -10.67 12.18
CA GLN A 25 -10.54 -9.54 11.27
C GLN A 25 -11.62 -9.85 10.22
N ARG A 26 -11.57 -11.03 9.60
CA ARG A 26 -12.59 -11.48 8.64
C ARG A 26 -13.98 -11.67 9.29
N LEU A 27 -14.03 -12.11 10.54
CA LEU A 27 -15.29 -12.16 11.30
C LEU A 27 -15.85 -10.77 11.56
N GLY A 28 -15.00 -9.78 11.85
CA GLY A 28 -15.39 -8.37 11.96
C GLY A 28 -16.00 -7.83 10.66
N ILE A 29 -15.41 -8.18 9.51
CA ILE A 29 -16.00 -7.84 8.21
C ILE A 29 -17.36 -8.52 8.04
N ALA A 30 -17.48 -9.82 8.33
CA ALA A 30 -18.74 -10.54 8.26
C ALA A 30 -19.84 -9.85 9.11
N GLN A 31 -19.50 -9.42 10.31
CA GLN A 31 -20.40 -8.66 11.17
C GLN A 31 -20.80 -7.31 10.55
N ALA A 32 -19.84 -6.60 9.94
CA ALA A 32 -20.09 -5.30 9.34
C ALA A 32 -20.99 -5.37 8.11
N ILE A 33 -20.95 -6.46 7.34
CA ILE A 33 -21.77 -6.65 6.13
C ILE A 33 -23.10 -7.35 6.40
N LEU A 34 -23.39 -7.75 7.64
CA LEU A 34 -24.57 -8.55 8.00
C LEU A 34 -25.92 -7.92 7.57
N ASN A 35 -26.02 -6.61 7.65
CA ASN A 35 -27.22 -5.86 7.29
C ASN A 35 -27.16 -5.26 5.87
N ASP A 36 -26.33 -5.80 5.02
CA ASP A 36 -26.12 -5.34 3.63
C ASP A 36 -25.94 -3.82 3.48
N PRO A 37 -24.97 -3.22 4.18
CA PRO A 37 -24.75 -1.78 4.13
C PRO A 37 -24.29 -1.34 2.74
N LYS A 38 -24.72 -0.16 2.28
CA LYS A 38 -24.23 0.46 1.04
C LYS A 38 -22.82 1.02 1.17
N ILE A 39 -22.41 1.37 2.39
CA ILE A 39 -21.10 1.95 2.71
C ILE A 39 -20.47 1.12 3.84
N LEU A 40 -19.26 0.64 3.60
CA LEU A 40 -18.44 -0.08 4.56
C LEU A 40 -17.20 0.77 4.86
N ILE A 41 -16.95 1.03 6.14
CA ILE A 41 -15.77 1.79 6.58
C ILE A 41 -14.87 0.86 7.38
N LEU A 42 -13.61 0.76 6.98
CA LEU A 42 -12.61 -0.11 7.59
C LEU A 42 -11.38 0.73 7.98
N ASP A 43 -11.05 0.71 9.27
CA ASP A 43 -9.90 1.43 9.81
C ASP A 43 -8.76 0.46 10.07
N GLU A 44 -7.59 0.69 9.41
CA GLU A 44 -6.37 -0.14 9.49
C GLU A 44 -6.64 -1.65 9.40
N PRO A 45 -7.44 -2.15 8.45
CA PRO A 45 -7.96 -3.50 8.48
C PRO A 45 -6.92 -4.60 8.24
N THR A 46 -5.72 -4.25 7.76
CA THR A 46 -4.63 -5.20 7.48
C THR A 46 -3.49 -5.12 8.48
N ALA A 47 -3.59 -4.22 9.47
CA ALA A 47 -2.56 -4.07 10.50
C ALA A 47 -2.37 -5.37 11.29
N GLY A 48 -1.12 -5.80 11.43
CA GLY A 48 -0.77 -7.03 12.16
C GLY A 48 -1.11 -8.35 11.46
N LEU A 49 -1.59 -8.31 10.22
CA LEU A 49 -1.81 -9.52 9.42
C LEU A 49 -0.51 -10.01 8.78
N ASP A 50 -0.35 -11.32 8.70
CA ASP A 50 0.71 -11.93 7.89
C ASP A 50 0.45 -11.72 6.38
N PRO A 51 1.46 -11.89 5.50
CA PRO A 51 1.32 -11.65 4.07
C PRO A 51 0.21 -12.49 3.40
N GLY A 52 0.01 -13.72 3.83
CA GLY A 52 -1.04 -14.60 3.30
C GLY A 52 -2.44 -14.11 3.66
N GLU A 53 -2.64 -13.67 4.89
CA GLU A 53 -3.91 -13.09 5.34
C GLU A 53 -4.20 -11.74 4.67
N ARG A 54 -3.18 -10.91 4.37
CA ARG A 54 -3.34 -9.67 3.60
C ARG A 54 -3.85 -9.94 2.19
N ILE A 55 -3.32 -10.96 1.51
CA ILE A 55 -3.80 -11.35 0.18
C ILE A 55 -5.27 -11.81 0.25
N ARG A 56 -5.62 -12.64 1.23
CA ARG A 56 -7.01 -13.08 1.44
C ARG A 56 -7.94 -11.91 1.72
N PHE A 57 -7.53 -10.99 2.58
CA PHE A 57 -8.27 -9.78 2.89
C PHE A 57 -8.55 -8.95 1.62
N ARG A 58 -7.52 -8.67 0.81
CA ARG A 58 -7.66 -7.92 -0.44
C ARG A 58 -8.68 -8.56 -1.38
N ASN A 59 -8.63 -9.88 -1.53
CA ASN A 59 -9.59 -10.61 -2.37
C ASN A 59 -11.03 -10.50 -1.85
N ILE A 60 -11.23 -10.61 -0.55
CA ILE A 60 -12.55 -10.44 0.10
C ILE A 60 -13.07 -9.02 -0.15
N ILE A 61 -12.25 -8.01 0.12
CA ILE A 61 -12.65 -6.61 -0.06
C ILE A 61 -12.96 -6.29 -1.53
N SER A 62 -12.13 -6.78 -2.45
CA SER A 62 -12.39 -6.63 -3.89
C SER A 62 -13.74 -7.21 -4.33
N ASN A 63 -14.15 -8.33 -3.74
CA ASN A 63 -15.46 -8.92 -4.02
C ASN A 63 -16.61 -8.09 -3.39
N ILE A 64 -16.46 -7.69 -2.15
CA ILE A 64 -17.45 -6.86 -1.43
C ILE A 64 -17.66 -5.51 -2.15
N ALA A 65 -16.57 -4.90 -2.64
CA ALA A 65 -16.60 -3.60 -3.30
C ALA A 65 -17.32 -3.58 -4.66
N LYS A 66 -17.66 -4.74 -5.24
CA LYS A 66 -18.42 -4.79 -6.49
C LYS A 66 -19.82 -4.18 -6.36
N ASN A 67 -20.44 -4.28 -5.21
CA ASN A 67 -21.81 -3.85 -4.96
C ASN A 67 -21.96 -2.82 -3.84
N ARG A 68 -20.84 -2.38 -3.23
CA ARG A 68 -20.83 -1.46 -2.09
C ARG A 68 -19.70 -0.45 -2.22
N MET A 69 -19.87 0.71 -1.62
CA MET A 69 -18.76 1.64 -1.41
C MET A 69 -17.93 1.15 -0.22
N VAL A 70 -16.65 0.92 -0.41
CA VAL A 70 -15.72 0.54 0.67
C VAL A 70 -14.72 1.67 0.86
N LEU A 71 -14.68 2.23 2.06
CA LEU A 71 -13.71 3.22 2.50
C LEU A 71 -12.70 2.55 3.43
N ILE A 72 -11.43 2.58 3.07
CA ILE A 72 -10.35 1.99 3.86
C ILE A 72 -9.39 3.10 4.27
N SER A 73 -9.13 3.25 5.57
CA SER A 73 -7.98 3.99 6.08
C SER A 73 -6.81 3.03 6.31
N THR A 74 -5.63 3.38 5.84
CA THR A 74 -4.41 2.60 6.09
C THR A 74 -3.16 3.43 5.80
N HIS A 75 -2.07 3.09 6.48
CA HIS A 75 -0.72 3.57 6.17
C HIS A 75 0.07 2.56 5.32
N ILE A 76 -0.50 1.40 5.02
CA ILE A 76 0.15 0.33 4.25
C ILE A 76 -0.22 0.48 2.77
N VAL A 77 0.57 1.25 2.05
CA VAL A 77 0.31 1.63 0.65
C VAL A 77 0.16 0.41 -0.27
N SER A 78 0.99 -0.62 -0.08
CA SER A 78 0.95 -1.86 -0.88
C SER A 78 -0.36 -2.65 -0.77
N ASP A 79 -1.15 -2.43 0.28
CA ASP A 79 -2.42 -3.16 0.43
C ASP A 79 -3.54 -2.56 -0.42
N ILE A 80 -3.47 -1.26 -0.68
CA ILE A 80 -4.50 -0.53 -1.44
C ILE A 80 -4.15 -0.36 -2.92
N GLU A 81 -2.88 -0.38 -3.30
CA GLU A 81 -2.42 -0.18 -4.69
C GLU A 81 -3.14 -1.09 -5.70
N TYR A 82 -3.49 -2.31 -5.29
CA TYR A 82 -4.14 -3.30 -6.17
C TYR A 82 -5.67 -3.31 -6.10
N ILE A 83 -6.29 -2.69 -5.09
CA ILE A 83 -7.74 -2.77 -4.88
C ILE A 83 -8.45 -1.42 -4.92
N ALA A 84 -7.73 -0.32 -4.73
CA ALA A 84 -8.33 1.01 -4.68
C ALA A 84 -8.63 1.54 -6.07
N ASN A 85 -9.88 1.96 -6.29
CA ASN A 85 -10.29 2.70 -7.49
C ASN A 85 -9.93 4.19 -7.36
N GLN A 86 -10.01 4.71 -6.14
CA GLN A 86 -9.68 6.09 -5.79
C GLN A 86 -8.83 6.09 -4.53
N VAL A 87 -7.83 6.94 -4.50
CA VAL A 87 -6.95 7.14 -3.35
C VAL A 87 -7.05 8.59 -2.91
N VAL A 88 -7.15 8.78 -1.61
CA VAL A 88 -7.13 10.10 -0.95
C VAL A 88 -5.92 10.13 -0.03
N ILE A 89 -4.98 11.02 -0.26
CA ILE A 89 -3.81 11.23 0.60
C ILE A 89 -4.11 12.41 1.53
N LEU A 90 -4.14 12.12 2.81
CA LEU A 90 -4.32 13.11 3.86
C LEU A 90 -2.98 13.42 4.52
N GLN A 91 -2.72 14.69 4.78
CA GLN A 91 -1.55 15.16 5.50
C GLN A 91 -1.97 16.25 6.50
N GLU A 92 -1.62 16.09 7.77
CA GLU A 92 -1.99 17.02 8.84
C GLU A 92 -3.49 17.34 8.89
N GLY A 93 -4.33 16.34 8.64
CA GLY A 93 -5.78 16.48 8.62
C GLY A 93 -6.36 17.20 7.39
N LYS A 94 -5.54 17.52 6.39
CA LYS A 94 -5.95 18.17 5.14
C LYS A 94 -5.83 17.25 3.95
N LEU A 95 -6.71 17.44 2.97
CA LEU A 95 -6.59 16.77 1.67
C LEU A 95 -5.34 17.31 0.95
N ASN A 96 -4.39 16.42 0.66
CA ASN A 96 -3.19 16.73 -0.12
C ASN A 96 -3.37 16.35 -1.59
N ARG A 97 -3.70 15.08 -1.87
CA ARG A 97 -3.95 14.57 -3.23
C ARG A 97 -5.15 13.65 -3.25
N MET A 98 -5.81 13.56 -4.40
CA MET A 98 -6.89 12.62 -4.65
C MET A 98 -6.89 12.23 -6.14
N GLY A 99 -7.05 10.94 -6.42
CA GLY A 99 -7.11 10.44 -7.79
C GLY A 99 -7.12 8.92 -7.85
N THR A 100 -7.12 8.37 -9.07
CA THR A 100 -6.84 6.96 -9.29
C THR A 100 -5.37 6.67 -8.99
N VAL A 101 -5.02 5.40 -8.71
CA VAL A 101 -3.62 4.99 -8.52
C VAL A 101 -2.78 5.39 -9.74
N GLU A 102 -3.26 5.10 -10.94
CA GLU A 102 -2.59 5.46 -12.20
C GLU A 102 -2.41 6.97 -12.35
N GLY A 103 -3.46 7.75 -12.08
CA GLY A 103 -3.42 9.22 -12.16
C GLY A 103 -2.36 9.81 -11.22
N LEU A 104 -2.35 9.36 -9.97
CA LEU A 104 -1.36 9.80 -8.98
C LEU A 104 0.07 9.40 -9.34
N CYS A 105 0.28 8.20 -9.89
CA CYS A 105 1.58 7.77 -10.39
C CYS A 105 2.04 8.61 -11.58
N ASN A 106 1.14 8.98 -12.50
CA ASN A 106 1.45 9.83 -13.65
C ASN A 106 1.93 11.24 -13.24
N ASP A 107 1.48 11.78 -12.10
CA ASP A 107 1.93 13.08 -11.58
C ASP A 107 3.43 13.14 -11.31
N ILE A 108 4.05 11.99 -11.03
CA ILE A 108 5.48 11.86 -10.77
C ILE A 108 6.22 11.07 -11.87
N GLN A 109 5.59 10.90 -13.04
CA GLN A 109 6.20 10.24 -14.18
C GLN A 109 7.52 10.94 -14.57
N GLY A 110 8.55 10.14 -14.85
CA GLY A 110 9.88 10.65 -15.19
C GLY A 110 10.74 11.08 -13.99
N ARG A 111 10.25 10.92 -12.76
CA ARG A 111 10.99 11.27 -11.53
C ARG A 111 11.51 10.06 -10.76
N VAL A 112 11.19 8.84 -11.18
CA VAL A 112 11.60 7.61 -10.47
C VAL A 112 12.71 6.92 -11.23
N TRP A 113 13.79 6.61 -10.54
CA TRP A 113 15.02 6.07 -11.11
C TRP A 113 15.45 4.79 -10.38
N LYS A 114 15.89 3.80 -11.14
CA LYS A 114 16.60 2.62 -10.60
C LYS A 114 18.08 2.77 -10.84
N VAL A 115 18.88 2.55 -9.81
CA VAL A 115 20.34 2.55 -9.87
C VAL A 115 20.89 1.26 -9.28
N ASN A 116 22.01 0.79 -9.84
CA ASN A 116 22.78 -0.34 -9.30
C ASN A 116 24.22 0.16 -9.11
N VAL A 117 24.65 0.23 -7.86
CA VAL A 117 25.90 0.89 -7.45
C VAL A 117 26.57 0.11 -6.32
N ASP A 118 27.83 0.40 -6.05
CA ASP A 118 28.55 -0.08 -4.88
C ASP A 118 28.02 0.57 -3.57
N GLU A 119 28.39 0.03 -2.42
CA GLU A 119 27.92 0.49 -1.10
C GLU A 119 28.28 1.95 -0.82
N MET A 120 29.49 2.38 -1.20
CA MET A 120 29.97 3.74 -0.96
C MET A 120 29.15 4.78 -1.73
N THR A 121 28.89 4.51 -3.00
CA THR A 121 28.02 5.35 -3.86
C THR A 121 26.58 5.33 -3.36
N ALA A 122 26.09 4.17 -2.87
CA ALA A 122 24.75 4.06 -2.31
C ALA A 122 24.57 4.96 -1.07
N GLU A 123 25.55 4.97 -0.16
CA GLU A 123 25.50 5.85 1.02
C GLU A 123 25.48 7.33 0.65
N GLU A 124 26.24 7.74 -0.38
CA GLU A 124 26.23 9.11 -0.87
C GLU A 124 24.86 9.48 -1.50
N LEU A 125 24.29 8.59 -2.29
CA LEU A 125 22.97 8.79 -2.89
C LEU A 125 21.86 8.89 -1.85
N MET A 126 21.90 8.07 -0.80
CA MET A 126 20.93 8.14 0.30
C MET A 126 20.96 9.47 1.07
N LYS A 127 22.11 10.12 1.15
CA LYS A 127 22.24 11.45 1.79
C LYS A 127 21.65 12.58 0.94
N ASN A 128 21.68 12.42 -0.39
CA ASN A 128 21.38 13.49 -1.34
C ASN A 128 20.01 13.34 -2.03
N TYR A 129 19.39 12.17 -1.95
CA TYR A 129 18.17 11.87 -2.69
C TYR A 129 17.16 11.10 -1.84
N LEU A 130 15.89 11.35 -2.10
CA LEU A 130 14.80 10.56 -1.55
C LEU A 130 14.82 9.15 -2.15
N THR A 131 14.95 8.13 -1.28
CA THR A 131 15.05 6.72 -1.69
C THR A 131 13.83 5.96 -1.19
N SER A 132 13.08 5.36 -2.12
CA SER A 132 11.87 4.60 -1.78
C SER A 132 12.15 3.11 -1.53
N ASN A 133 13.22 2.57 -2.11
CA ASN A 133 13.55 1.17 -1.91
C ASN A 133 15.06 0.93 -2.04
N ILE A 134 15.59 0.01 -1.21
CA ILE A 134 17.00 -0.42 -1.21
C ILE A 134 17.05 -1.93 -1.10
N LYS A 135 17.79 -2.57 -1.99
CA LYS A 135 18.05 -4.01 -1.95
C LYS A 135 19.53 -4.28 -2.19
N ARG A 136 20.18 -4.97 -1.24
CA ARG A 136 21.55 -5.45 -1.43
C ARG A 136 21.52 -6.75 -2.22
N VAL A 137 22.33 -6.80 -3.28
CA VAL A 137 22.47 -7.96 -4.16
C VAL A 137 23.96 -8.17 -4.43
N ASP A 138 24.52 -9.19 -3.81
CA ASP A 138 25.97 -9.47 -3.83
C ASP A 138 26.78 -8.26 -3.31
N GLU A 139 27.73 -7.76 -4.09
CA GLU A 139 28.57 -6.59 -3.77
C GLU A 139 27.91 -5.25 -4.17
N ASN A 140 26.69 -5.26 -4.69
CA ASN A 140 26.01 -4.10 -5.21
C ASN A 140 24.73 -3.76 -4.42
N VAL A 141 24.33 -2.51 -4.52
CA VAL A 141 23.09 -1.98 -3.95
C VAL A 141 22.18 -1.53 -5.08
N LEU A 142 21.03 -2.17 -5.17
CA LEU A 142 19.95 -1.75 -6.05
C LEU A 142 19.06 -0.75 -5.30
N MET A 143 18.94 0.46 -5.81
CA MET A 143 18.17 1.52 -5.18
C MET A 143 17.08 2.03 -6.10
N ARG A 144 15.99 2.49 -5.50
CA ARG A 144 14.92 3.23 -6.16
C ARG A 144 14.89 4.64 -5.62
N ILE A 145 15.18 5.61 -6.49
CA ILE A 145 15.40 7.02 -6.14
C ILE A 145 14.33 7.88 -6.79
N ILE A 146 13.82 8.85 -6.03
CA ILE A 146 12.88 9.86 -6.51
C ILE A 146 13.65 11.16 -6.72
N SER A 147 13.72 11.64 -7.96
CA SER A 147 14.41 12.88 -8.32
C SER A 147 13.90 13.46 -9.63
N LYS A 148 13.78 14.79 -9.71
CA LYS A 148 13.43 15.51 -10.97
C LYS A 148 14.48 15.31 -12.05
N ASN A 149 15.75 15.24 -11.65
CA ASN A 149 16.87 15.06 -12.55
C ASN A 149 17.45 13.66 -12.42
N LYS A 150 18.11 13.19 -13.48
CA LYS A 150 18.81 11.91 -13.46
C LYS A 150 19.92 11.93 -12.39
N PRO A 151 19.86 11.08 -11.34
CA PRO A 151 20.79 11.18 -10.21
C PRO A 151 22.23 10.84 -10.56
N ILE A 152 22.45 9.84 -11.43
CA ILE A 152 23.78 9.43 -11.94
C ILE A 152 23.68 8.92 -13.38
N LYS A 153 24.80 8.85 -14.09
CA LYS A 153 24.87 8.49 -15.53
C LYS A 153 24.21 7.14 -15.85
N ASN A 154 24.40 6.13 -15.00
CA ASN A 154 23.87 4.77 -15.20
C ASN A 154 22.45 4.57 -14.63
N ALA A 155 21.82 5.59 -14.06
CA ALA A 155 20.44 5.50 -13.61
C ALA A 155 19.50 5.21 -14.79
N ARG A 156 18.54 4.33 -14.58
CA ARG A 156 17.49 3.98 -15.53
C ARG A 156 16.14 4.45 -15.01
N MET A 157 15.37 5.09 -15.87
CA MET A 157 14.00 5.48 -15.52
C MET A 157 13.16 4.25 -15.18
N SER A 158 12.28 4.39 -14.21
CA SER A 158 11.34 3.36 -13.76
C SER A 158 9.94 3.93 -13.65
N GLU A 159 8.95 3.11 -13.90
CA GLU A 159 7.56 3.49 -13.68
C GLU A 159 7.31 3.77 -12.20
N PRO A 160 6.60 4.86 -11.85
CA PRO A 160 6.23 5.15 -10.49
C PRO A 160 5.27 4.10 -9.90
N GLN A 161 5.34 3.94 -8.58
CA GLN A 161 4.43 3.15 -7.77
C GLN A 161 3.74 4.10 -6.77
N LEU A 162 2.61 3.68 -6.21
CA LEU A 162 1.87 4.50 -5.24
C LEU A 162 2.72 4.86 -4.00
N GLU A 163 3.64 3.97 -3.61
CA GLU A 163 4.60 4.22 -2.53
C GLU A 163 5.55 5.39 -2.84
N ASP A 164 5.99 5.54 -4.11
CA ASP A 164 6.82 6.68 -4.53
C ASP A 164 6.02 7.99 -4.42
N VAL A 165 4.73 7.97 -4.80
CA VAL A 165 3.83 9.13 -4.65
C VAL A 165 3.68 9.50 -3.18
N PHE A 166 3.42 8.51 -2.32
CA PHE A 166 3.26 8.72 -0.89
C PHE A 166 4.50 9.37 -0.28
N LEU A 167 5.69 8.83 -0.57
CA LEU A 167 6.96 9.39 -0.09
C LEU A 167 7.19 10.81 -0.60
N THR A 168 6.85 11.11 -1.85
CA THR A 168 6.96 12.49 -2.40
C THR A 168 6.14 13.47 -1.59
N VAL A 169 4.90 13.12 -1.21
CA VAL A 169 4.01 13.99 -0.43
C VAL A 169 4.57 14.28 0.98
N PHE A 170 5.12 13.26 1.64
CA PHE A 170 5.55 13.39 3.04
C PHE A 170 6.99 13.85 3.21
N CYS A 171 7.87 13.63 2.22
CA CYS A 171 9.29 13.96 2.32
C CYS A 171 9.70 15.24 1.57
N GLU A 172 8.97 15.71 0.53
CA GLU A 172 9.25 17.01 -0.12
C GLU A 172 9.16 18.20 0.86
N GLN A 173 8.41 18.07 1.95
CA GLN A 173 8.34 19.09 3.01
C GLN A 173 9.48 18.99 4.03
N ALA A 174 10.18 17.87 4.11
CA ALA A 174 11.33 17.70 5.00
C ALA A 174 12.63 18.35 4.46
N GLY A 175 12.59 18.97 3.28
CA GLY A 175 13.73 19.73 2.73
C GLY A 175 14.86 18.85 2.18
N ILE A 176 14.55 17.60 1.81
CA ILE A 176 15.48 16.68 1.14
C ILE A 176 15.22 16.67 -0.37
#